data_26b3e3abe20ef5e80239613591b9b574
#
_entry.id   26b3e3abe20ef5e80239613591b9b574
#
_cell.length_a   1.000
_cell.length_b   1.000
_cell.length_c   1.000
_cell.angle_alpha   90.00
_cell.angle_beta   90.00
_cell.angle_gamma   90.00
#
_symmetry.space_group_name_H-M   'P 1'
#
loop_
_entity.id
_entity.type
_entity.pdbx_description
1 polymer ?
#
loop_
_entity_poly.entity_id
_entity_poly.type
_entity_poly.pdbx_seq_one_letter_code
_entity_poly.pdbx_strand_id
1 'polypeptide(L)'
;MVNSTGAATLTSLVSSNRVAPGAGQIGGAFGIAGGAAKQTVVGPTDLNSAVLNLTVDGNAVSATKSSGISLLTRDSGTLRSRVQNNNVAAPVELAGESGIVVTSGDQIAGDATVCLQILNNSTAGSVNSVAGGTAPGIGLFKRGTVQTTNDFGVSGLTATPTSAADVVTYVSSVNSGSALGSGIYGTFRAQVSGNNYVPCTLPF
;
A
#
# COMPACT_ATOMS: atom_id res chain seq x y z
N MET A 1 -13.26 -0.65 -5.91
CA MET A 1 -12.79 -1.40 -4.73
C MET A 1 -12.78 -2.88 -5.05
N VAL A 2 -11.69 -3.58 -4.69
CA VAL A 2 -11.51 -5.03 -4.90
C VAL A 2 -11.21 -5.66 -3.55
N ASN A 3 -12.10 -6.50 -3.05
CA ASN A 3 -11.95 -7.13 -1.73
C ASN A 3 -12.19 -8.64 -1.79
N SER A 4 -11.38 -9.39 -1.05
CA SER A 4 -11.58 -10.81 -0.75
C SER A 4 -11.86 -10.97 0.74
N THR A 5 -12.89 -11.73 1.08
CA THR A 5 -13.33 -11.94 2.47
C THR A 5 -13.62 -13.41 2.77
N GLY A 6 -13.66 -13.76 4.04
CA GLY A 6 -13.85 -15.15 4.47
C GLY A 6 -12.61 -16.01 4.19
N ALA A 7 -12.78 -17.20 3.66
CA ALA A 7 -11.72 -18.11 3.22
C ALA A 7 -11.54 -18.10 1.69
N ALA A 8 -12.01 -17.05 1.03
CA ALA A 8 -12.01 -16.98 -0.43
C ALA A 8 -10.64 -16.57 -0.99
N THR A 9 -10.34 -17.06 -2.20
CA THR A 9 -9.23 -16.55 -3.02
C THR A 9 -9.82 -15.78 -4.19
N LEU A 10 -9.40 -14.52 -4.34
CA LEU A 10 -9.77 -13.67 -5.46
C LEU A 10 -8.53 -13.29 -6.24
N THR A 11 -8.58 -13.42 -7.57
CA THR A 11 -7.56 -12.86 -8.47
C THR A 11 -8.19 -11.77 -9.30
N SER A 12 -7.56 -10.60 -9.33
CA SER A 12 -8.10 -9.42 -10.02
C SER A 12 -7.02 -8.60 -10.70
N LEU A 13 -7.40 -7.97 -11.79
CA LEU A 13 -6.61 -7.00 -12.54
C LEU A 13 -7.34 -5.66 -12.60
N VAL A 14 -6.66 -4.60 -12.19
CA VAL A 14 -7.10 -3.21 -12.33
C VAL A 14 -6.07 -2.51 -13.19
N SER A 15 -6.35 -2.30 -14.47
CA SER A 15 -5.35 -1.76 -15.39
C SER A 15 -5.90 -0.66 -16.29
N SER A 16 -5.00 0.25 -16.66
CA SER A 16 -5.22 1.28 -17.68
C SER A 16 -6.44 2.18 -17.42
N ASN A 17 -6.80 2.38 -16.15
CA ASN A 17 -7.91 3.24 -15.78
C ASN A 17 -7.42 4.67 -15.56
N ARG A 18 -8.29 5.63 -15.89
CA ARG A 18 -8.16 7.00 -15.44
C ARG A 18 -9.18 7.26 -14.33
N VAL A 19 -8.68 7.47 -13.13
CA VAL A 19 -9.49 7.78 -11.96
C VAL A 19 -9.26 9.25 -11.62
N ALA A 20 -10.22 10.08 -12.00
CA ALA A 20 -10.21 11.50 -11.73
C ALA A 20 -11.65 11.99 -11.54
N PRO A 21 -11.90 12.92 -10.63
CA PRO A 21 -13.20 13.58 -10.53
C PRO A 21 -13.41 14.52 -11.71
N GLY A 22 -14.64 15.01 -11.86
CA GLY A 22 -14.94 16.08 -12.80
C GLY A 22 -14.18 17.36 -12.46
N ALA A 23 -14.12 18.29 -13.40
CA ALA A 23 -13.42 19.55 -13.21
C ALA A 23 -13.93 20.29 -11.97
N GLY A 24 -13.03 20.77 -11.13
CA GLY A 24 -13.36 21.45 -9.88
C GLY A 24 -13.91 20.58 -8.75
N GLN A 25 -13.94 19.27 -8.94
CA GLN A 25 -14.37 18.30 -7.92
C GLN A 25 -13.18 17.62 -7.27
N ILE A 26 -13.34 17.26 -6.01
CA ILE A 26 -12.42 16.35 -5.30
C ILE A 26 -13.04 14.96 -5.35
N GLY A 27 -12.21 13.94 -5.66
CA GLY A 27 -12.64 12.56 -5.74
C GLY A 27 -13.02 11.94 -4.39
N GLY A 28 -13.26 10.64 -4.40
CA GLY A 28 -13.50 9.85 -3.19
C GLY A 28 -12.23 9.74 -2.31
N ALA A 29 -12.38 9.07 -1.17
CA ALA A 29 -11.26 8.86 -0.26
C ALA A 29 -10.07 8.21 -0.97
N PHE A 30 -10.33 7.18 -1.75
CA PHE A 30 -9.32 6.46 -2.53
C PHE A 30 -9.71 6.42 -4.02
N GLY A 31 -8.71 6.41 -4.90
CA GLY A 31 -8.92 6.16 -6.32
C GLY A 31 -9.08 4.68 -6.62
N ILE A 32 -8.11 3.86 -6.19
CA ILE A 32 -8.13 2.39 -6.28
C ILE A 32 -7.92 1.85 -4.87
N ALA A 33 -8.81 0.98 -4.44
CA ALA A 33 -8.68 0.32 -3.15
C ALA A 33 -8.83 -1.20 -3.29
N GLY A 34 -7.99 -1.95 -2.59
CA GLY A 34 -8.03 -3.41 -2.54
C GLY A 34 -7.71 -3.94 -1.15
N GLY A 35 -8.30 -5.07 -0.79
CA GLY A 35 -8.06 -5.64 0.52
C GLY A 35 -8.31 -7.13 0.62
N ALA A 36 -7.52 -7.80 1.46
CA ALA A 36 -7.73 -9.17 1.88
C ALA A 36 -8.14 -9.19 3.36
N ALA A 37 -9.13 -10.02 3.66
CA ALA A 37 -9.80 -10.18 4.93
C ALA A 37 -10.77 -9.05 5.33
N LYS A 38 -11.62 -9.35 6.26
CA LYS A 38 -12.73 -8.51 6.67
C LYS A 38 -12.30 -7.59 7.82
N GLN A 39 -12.81 -6.40 7.81
CA GLN A 39 -12.90 -5.63 9.03
C GLN A 39 -14.02 -6.25 9.90
N THR A 40 -13.68 -7.00 10.90
CA THR A 40 -14.66 -7.45 11.91
C THR A 40 -14.75 -6.41 13.01
N VAL A 41 -15.96 -5.99 13.24
CA VAL A 41 -16.28 -5.10 14.38
C VAL A 41 -16.46 -5.92 15.66
N VAL A 42 -16.51 -7.25 15.58
CA VAL A 42 -16.95 -8.09 16.70
C VAL A 42 -16.13 -9.38 16.80
N GLY A 43 -15.36 -9.47 17.86
CA GLY A 43 -14.87 -10.72 18.43
C GLY A 43 -13.55 -11.28 17.85
N PRO A 44 -12.70 -11.85 18.72
CA PRO A 44 -11.38 -12.34 18.35
C PRO A 44 -11.35 -13.72 17.68
N THR A 45 -12.51 -14.29 17.31
CA THR A 45 -12.61 -15.69 16.90
C THR A 45 -12.85 -15.90 15.40
N ASP A 46 -13.17 -14.86 14.65
CA ASP A 46 -13.45 -14.99 13.21
C ASP A 46 -12.26 -14.46 12.38
N LEU A 47 -11.11 -15.09 12.51
CA LEU A 47 -9.95 -14.78 11.70
C LEU A 47 -10.22 -15.16 10.24
N ASN A 48 -10.34 -14.16 9.39
CA ASN A 48 -10.50 -14.37 7.97
C ASN A 48 -9.15 -14.68 7.31
N SER A 49 -9.09 -15.78 6.58
CA SER A 49 -7.91 -16.23 5.83
C SER A 49 -8.01 -15.93 4.33
N ALA A 50 -8.70 -14.90 3.97
CA ALA A 50 -8.90 -14.52 2.57
C ALA A 50 -7.59 -14.24 1.84
N VAL A 51 -7.51 -14.65 0.59
CA VAL A 51 -6.38 -14.38 -0.29
C VAL A 51 -6.83 -13.44 -1.41
N LEU A 52 -6.10 -12.34 -1.58
CA LEU A 52 -6.26 -11.44 -2.73
C LEU A 52 -4.97 -11.42 -3.55
N ASN A 53 -5.05 -11.91 -4.79
CA ASN A 53 -4.02 -11.73 -5.80
C ASN A 53 -4.44 -10.54 -6.68
N LEU A 54 -3.72 -9.43 -6.60
CA LEU A 54 -4.13 -8.18 -7.25
C LEU A 54 -3.02 -7.58 -8.10
N THR A 55 -3.31 -7.35 -9.36
CA THR A 55 -2.46 -6.52 -10.22
C THR A 55 -3.10 -5.15 -10.41
N VAL A 56 -2.34 -4.09 -10.13
CA VAL A 56 -2.70 -2.68 -10.36
C VAL A 56 -1.66 -2.11 -11.31
N ASP A 57 -1.99 -1.94 -12.59
CA ASP A 57 -1.04 -1.66 -13.64
C ASP A 57 -1.48 -0.52 -14.56
N GLY A 58 -0.59 0.44 -14.81
CA GLY A 58 -0.79 1.47 -15.82
C GLY A 58 -1.96 2.44 -15.55
N ASN A 59 -2.34 2.63 -14.29
CA ASN A 59 -3.45 3.53 -13.97
C ASN A 59 -2.98 4.96 -13.74
N ALA A 60 -3.82 5.92 -14.13
CA ALA A 60 -3.66 7.34 -13.79
C ALA A 60 -4.69 7.74 -12.74
N VAL A 61 -4.22 8.13 -11.56
CA VAL A 61 -5.10 8.48 -10.42
C VAL A 61 -4.78 9.90 -9.95
N SER A 62 -5.81 10.73 -9.80
CA SER A 62 -5.63 12.12 -9.38
C SER A 62 -6.78 12.64 -8.52
N ALA A 63 -6.50 13.73 -7.81
CA ALA A 63 -7.45 14.49 -7.01
C ALA A 63 -8.25 13.63 -5.99
N THR A 64 -7.62 12.65 -5.38
CA THR A 64 -8.20 11.86 -4.28
C THR A 64 -8.10 12.62 -2.97
N LYS A 65 -9.03 12.39 -2.05
CA LYS A 65 -8.97 12.99 -0.70
C LYS A 65 -7.83 12.43 0.13
N SER A 66 -7.68 11.12 0.11
CA SER A 66 -6.62 10.34 0.75
C SER A 66 -5.76 9.66 -0.32
N SER A 67 -5.18 8.52 -0.04
CA SER A 67 -4.27 7.83 -0.95
C SER A 67 -4.90 7.50 -2.31
N GLY A 68 -4.16 7.73 -3.39
CA GLY A 68 -4.64 7.38 -4.73
C GLY A 68 -4.82 5.87 -4.90
N ILE A 69 -3.86 5.08 -4.43
CA ILE A 69 -3.95 3.62 -4.36
C ILE A 69 -3.79 3.20 -2.90
N SER A 70 -4.75 2.45 -2.37
CA SER A 70 -4.73 1.95 -1.00
C SER A 70 -4.96 0.45 -0.96
N LEU A 71 -3.96 -0.30 -0.52
CA LEU A 71 -4.02 -1.75 -0.38
C LEU A 71 -3.84 -2.13 1.09
N LEU A 72 -4.70 -3.02 1.58
CA LEU A 72 -4.74 -3.36 2.99
C LEU A 72 -4.99 -4.85 3.17
N THR A 73 -4.26 -5.48 4.08
CA THR A 73 -4.64 -6.80 4.58
C THR A 73 -4.80 -6.76 6.10
N ARG A 74 -5.74 -7.53 6.60
CA ARG A 74 -6.11 -7.61 8.02
C ARG A 74 -6.29 -9.05 8.46
N ASP A 75 -6.48 -9.25 9.75
CA ASP A 75 -6.67 -10.56 10.36
C ASP A 75 -5.59 -11.56 9.92
N SER A 76 -5.97 -12.73 9.39
CA SER A 76 -5.06 -13.71 8.78
C SER A 76 -5.12 -13.67 7.25
N GLY A 77 -5.46 -12.52 6.68
CA GLY A 77 -5.53 -12.34 5.23
C GLY A 77 -4.16 -12.34 4.56
N THR A 78 -4.14 -12.74 3.30
CA THR A 78 -2.96 -12.71 2.45
C THR A 78 -3.20 -11.80 1.25
N LEU A 79 -2.39 -10.75 1.12
CA LEU A 79 -2.36 -9.90 -0.05
C LEU A 79 -1.10 -10.18 -0.86
N ARG A 80 -1.27 -10.64 -2.09
CA ARG A 80 -0.20 -10.74 -3.09
C ARG A 80 -0.48 -9.71 -4.17
N SER A 81 0.37 -8.70 -4.27
CA SER A 81 0.07 -7.58 -5.16
C SER A 81 1.25 -7.18 -6.03
N ARG A 82 0.93 -6.95 -7.31
CA ARG A 82 1.81 -6.26 -8.24
C ARG A 82 1.24 -4.87 -8.50
N VAL A 83 1.99 -3.82 -8.12
CA VAL A 83 1.63 -2.42 -8.32
C VAL A 83 2.69 -1.81 -9.21
N GLN A 84 2.36 -1.55 -10.47
CA GLN A 84 3.38 -1.11 -11.43
C GLN A 84 2.85 -0.10 -12.45
N ASN A 85 3.76 0.72 -12.97
CA ASN A 85 3.50 1.66 -14.08
C ASN A 85 2.36 2.66 -13.79
N ASN A 86 1.99 2.87 -12.53
CA ASN A 86 0.91 3.78 -12.20
C ASN A 86 1.43 5.21 -12.07
N ASN A 87 0.61 6.17 -12.50
CA ASN A 87 0.83 7.59 -12.28
C ASN A 87 -0.20 8.11 -11.26
N VAL A 88 0.28 8.40 -10.06
CA VAL A 88 -0.59 8.74 -8.93
C VAL A 88 -0.22 10.12 -8.40
N ALA A 89 -1.13 11.08 -8.59
CA ALA A 89 -0.93 12.42 -8.06
C ALA A 89 -1.04 12.44 -6.52
N ALA A 90 -0.48 13.48 -5.91
CA ALA A 90 -0.61 13.69 -4.48
C ALA A 90 -2.09 13.78 -4.06
N PRO A 91 -2.46 13.22 -2.91
CA PRO A 91 -3.76 13.48 -2.29
C PRO A 91 -3.97 14.97 -2.03
N VAL A 92 -5.22 15.43 -2.16
CA VAL A 92 -5.51 16.88 -2.17
C VAL A 92 -6.18 17.39 -0.90
N GLU A 93 -6.75 16.53 -0.08
CA GLU A 93 -7.53 16.98 1.09
C GLU A 93 -6.90 16.55 2.41
N LEU A 94 -6.51 15.29 2.54
CA LEU A 94 -5.93 14.79 3.77
C LEU A 94 -4.42 14.98 3.78
N ALA A 95 -3.98 15.67 4.80
CA ALA A 95 -2.57 15.93 5.04
C ALA A 95 -1.86 14.66 5.57
N GLY A 96 -0.63 14.46 5.14
CA GLY A 96 0.17 13.33 5.60
C GLY A 96 -0.14 11.99 4.91
N GLU A 97 -0.89 12.00 3.81
CA GLU A 97 -1.25 10.80 3.05
C GLU A 97 -0.29 10.55 1.88
N SER A 98 0.11 9.31 1.72
CA SER A 98 0.92 8.87 0.57
C SER A 98 0.06 8.67 -0.67
N GLY A 99 0.63 8.88 -1.85
CA GLY A 99 -0.08 8.58 -3.10
C GLY A 99 -0.43 7.09 -3.23
N ILE A 100 0.52 6.21 -2.89
CA ILE A 100 0.31 4.76 -2.80
C ILE A 100 0.56 4.31 -1.37
N VAL A 101 -0.38 3.56 -0.80
CA VAL A 101 -0.26 2.98 0.55
C VAL A 101 -0.49 1.47 0.48
N VAL A 102 0.39 0.72 1.12
CA VAL A 102 0.19 -0.72 1.34
C VAL A 102 0.37 -1.01 2.83
N THR A 103 -0.65 -1.61 3.43
CA THR A 103 -0.66 -1.89 4.87
C THR A 103 -0.86 -3.37 5.14
N SER A 104 0.01 -3.93 5.96
CA SER A 104 -0.14 -5.27 6.52
C SER A 104 -0.52 -5.18 7.99
N GLY A 105 -1.60 -5.85 8.35
CA GLY A 105 -2.07 -5.95 9.73
C GLY A 105 -3.01 -4.84 10.15
N ASP A 106 -3.60 -5.05 11.30
CA ASP A 106 -4.50 -4.14 12.00
C ASP A 106 -4.07 -4.04 13.48
N GLN A 107 -4.83 -3.29 14.27
CA GLN A 107 -4.66 -3.23 15.73
C GLN A 107 -5.20 -4.49 16.45
N ILE A 108 -5.86 -5.37 15.74
CA ILE A 108 -6.44 -6.62 16.25
C ILE A 108 -5.52 -7.79 15.88
N ALA A 109 -5.51 -8.83 16.69
CA ALA A 109 -4.66 -10.01 16.49
C ALA A 109 -4.96 -10.74 15.17
N GLY A 110 -3.92 -11.14 14.44
CA GLY A 110 -3.99 -11.89 13.20
C GLY A 110 -2.61 -11.97 12.53
N ASP A 111 -2.41 -12.94 11.65
CA ASP A 111 -1.16 -13.20 10.94
C ASP A 111 -1.25 -12.68 9.50
N ALA A 112 -1.51 -11.40 9.35
CA ALA A 112 -1.63 -10.79 8.02
C ALA A 112 -0.33 -10.90 7.22
N THR A 113 -0.44 -11.31 5.97
CA THR A 113 0.71 -11.46 5.07
C THR A 113 0.56 -10.57 3.86
N VAL A 114 1.60 -9.81 3.55
CA VAL A 114 1.74 -9.06 2.29
C VAL A 114 2.93 -9.59 1.52
N CYS A 115 2.73 -9.86 0.24
CA CYS A 115 3.82 -10.00 -0.74
C CYS A 115 3.61 -8.95 -1.84
N LEU A 116 4.50 -7.97 -1.91
CA LEU A 116 4.37 -6.81 -2.77
C LEU A 116 5.49 -6.74 -3.79
N GLN A 117 5.13 -6.63 -5.06
CA GLN A 117 5.99 -6.09 -6.11
C GLN A 117 5.54 -4.67 -6.43
N ILE A 118 6.43 -3.70 -6.35
CA ILE A 118 6.10 -2.29 -6.61
C ILE A 118 7.18 -1.67 -7.49
N LEU A 119 6.84 -1.41 -8.76
CA LEU A 119 7.80 -1.06 -9.81
C LEU A 119 7.30 0.08 -10.68
N ASN A 120 8.20 0.96 -11.12
CA ASN A 120 7.94 1.96 -12.15
C ASN A 120 6.72 2.85 -11.90
N ASN A 121 6.33 3.05 -10.64
CA ASN A 121 5.26 3.97 -10.35
C ASN A 121 5.81 5.39 -10.22
N SER A 122 5.05 6.36 -10.73
CA SER A 122 5.25 7.78 -10.48
C SER A 122 4.20 8.25 -9.48
N THR A 123 4.62 8.68 -8.31
CA THR A 123 3.67 9.06 -7.25
C THR A 123 4.23 10.15 -6.34
N ALA A 124 3.32 10.96 -5.80
CA ALA A 124 3.63 11.98 -4.83
C ALA A 124 2.77 11.83 -3.57
N GLY A 125 3.32 12.18 -2.44
CA GLY A 125 2.59 12.30 -1.18
C GLY A 125 2.00 13.69 -1.00
N SER A 126 1.03 13.82 -0.11
CA SER A 126 0.43 15.10 0.23
C SER A 126 1.39 15.98 1.04
N VAL A 127 1.30 17.28 0.83
CA VAL A 127 1.96 18.28 1.66
C VAL A 127 0.99 18.76 2.72
N ASN A 128 1.33 18.60 3.98
CA ASN A 128 0.53 19.19 5.05
C ASN A 128 1.01 20.61 5.32
N SER A 129 0.27 21.58 4.80
CA SER A 129 0.55 23.00 5.05
C SER A 129 0.28 23.44 6.48
N VAL A 130 -0.54 22.71 7.23
CA VAL A 130 -0.98 23.11 8.58
C VAL A 130 -0.07 22.51 9.67
N ALA A 131 0.41 21.30 9.49
CA ALA A 131 1.23 20.62 10.50
C ALA A 131 2.70 20.45 10.08
N GLY A 132 3.11 21.00 8.94
CA GLY A 132 4.49 20.86 8.45
C GLY A 132 4.89 19.42 8.10
N GLY A 133 3.95 18.51 8.08
CA GLY A 133 4.17 17.11 7.78
C GLY A 133 4.08 16.84 6.28
N THR A 134 4.97 16.01 5.80
CA THR A 134 4.97 15.55 4.41
C THR A 134 4.91 14.05 4.40
N ALA A 135 4.04 13.50 3.58
CA ALA A 135 3.98 12.08 3.36
C ALA A 135 4.86 11.68 2.17
N PRO A 136 5.44 10.51 2.19
CA PRO A 136 6.14 9.97 1.04
C PRO A 136 5.17 9.65 -0.10
N GLY A 137 5.67 9.58 -1.32
CA GLY A 137 4.87 9.12 -2.46
C GLY A 137 4.34 7.70 -2.26
N ILE A 138 5.15 6.82 -1.68
CA ILE A 138 4.79 5.44 -1.34
C ILE A 138 4.96 5.23 0.17
N GLY A 139 3.91 4.76 0.82
CA GLY A 139 3.91 4.35 2.23
C GLY A 139 3.72 2.85 2.37
N LEU A 140 4.64 2.18 3.05
CA LEU A 140 4.53 0.76 3.39
C LEU A 140 4.43 0.61 4.90
N PHE A 141 3.34 0.05 5.37
CA PHE A 141 3.06 -0.02 6.79
C PHE A 141 2.82 -1.45 7.26
N LYS A 142 3.55 -1.82 8.29
CA LYS A 142 3.26 -3.00 9.10
C LYS A 142 2.63 -2.52 10.40
N ARG A 143 1.37 -2.85 10.63
CA ARG A 143 0.63 -2.42 11.81
C ARG A 143 0.38 -3.59 12.76
N GLY A 144 0.37 -3.31 14.05
CA GLY A 144 0.04 -4.26 15.11
C GLY A 144 0.83 -3.96 16.37
N THR A 145 0.16 -3.93 17.52
CA THR A 145 0.77 -3.71 18.83
C THR A 145 1.22 -5.01 19.50
N VAL A 146 0.73 -6.14 19.03
CA VAL A 146 0.92 -7.45 19.66
C VAL A 146 1.59 -8.45 18.72
N GLN A 147 1.85 -8.07 17.47
CA GLN A 147 2.15 -9.05 16.43
C GLN A 147 3.58 -8.99 15.94
N THR A 148 4.29 -9.97 16.39
CA THR A 148 5.59 -10.38 15.84
C THR A 148 5.44 -11.18 14.53
N THR A 149 4.23 -11.51 14.12
CA THR A 149 3.91 -12.49 13.08
C THR A 149 3.39 -11.92 11.76
N ASN A 150 3.06 -10.63 11.70
CA ASN A 150 2.70 -10.03 10.41
C ASN A 150 3.89 -10.02 9.47
N ASP A 151 3.76 -10.70 8.35
CA ASP A 151 4.78 -10.73 7.33
C ASP A 151 4.58 -9.65 6.28
N PHE A 152 5.64 -8.92 5.97
CA PHE A 152 5.65 -7.98 4.86
C PHE A 152 6.81 -8.32 3.93
N GLY A 153 6.49 -9.01 2.85
CA GLY A 153 7.45 -9.36 1.81
C GLY A 153 7.48 -8.33 0.69
N VAL A 154 8.66 -8.03 0.17
CA VAL A 154 8.84 -7.24 -1.04
C VAL A 154 9.55 -8.11 -2.08
N SER A 155 8.90 -8.30 -3.22
CA SER A 155 9.44 -9.08 -4.33
C SER A 155 10.51 -8.29 -5.09
N GLY A 156 11.58 -8.96 -5.44
CA GLY A 156 12.72 -8.35 -6.13
C GLY A 156 13.87 -7.94 -5.22
N LEU A 157 13.73 -8.04 -3.93
CA LEU A 157 14.86 -7.97 -3.00
C LEU A 157 15.77 -9.19 -3.21
N THR A 158 17.04 -8.95 -3.46
CA THR A 158 18.03 -10.02 -3.71
C THR A 158 18.60 -10.60 -2.42
N ALA A 159 18.40 -9.94 -1.31
CA ALA A 159 18.82 -10.38 0.01
C ALA A 159 17.72 -10.11 1.03
N THR A 160 17.72 -10.83 2.14
CA THR A 160 16.83 -10.52 3.26
C THR A 160 17.20 -9.15 3.80
N PRO A 161 16.27 -8.18 3.78
CA PRO A 161 16.57 -6.85 4.29
C PRO A 161 16.79 -6.93 5.80
N THR A 162 17.83 -6.26 6.24
CA THR A 162 18.17 -6.20 7.67
C THR A 162 17.46 -5.05 8.39
N SER A 163 16.92 -4.12 7.61
CA SER A 163 16.25 -2.93 8.15
C SER A 163 15.15 -2.41 7.23
N ALA A 164 14.31 -1.54 7.77
CA ALA A 164 13.35 -0.78 6.97
C ALA A 164 14.03 0.09 5.91
N ALA A 165 15.25 0.56 6.19
CA ALA A 165 16.01 1.40 5.27
C ALA A 165 16.40 0.64 4.00
N ASP A 166 16.66 -0.66 4.08
CA ASP A 166 16.98 -1.47 2.90
C ASP A 166 15.78 -1.57 1.95
N VAL A 167 14.57 -1.75 2.53
CA VAL A 167 13.33 -1.76 1.76
C VAL A 167 13.09 -0.40 1.11
N VAL A 168 13.29 0.67 1.86
CA VAL A 168 13.17 2.05 1.35
C VAL A 168 14.12 2.27 0.17
N THR A 169 15.36 1.87 0.31
CA THR A 169 16.37 2.02 -0.73
C THR A 169 15.98 1.27 -2.00
N TYR A 170 15.58 0.01 -1.86
CA TYR A 170 15.13 -0.78 -3.00
C TYR A 170 13.89 -0.17 -3.69
N VAL A 171 12.84 0.11 -2.93
CA VAL A 171 11.59 0.65 -3.50
C VAL A 171 11.85 2.02 -4.16
N SER A 172 12.73 2.83 -3.60
CA SER A 172 13.13 4.10 -4.21
C SER A 172 13.88 3.91 -5.53
N SER A 173 14.70 2.88 -5.63
CA SER A 173 15.49 2.65 -6.85
C SER A 173 14.66 2.16 -8.03
N VAL A 174 13.52 1.51 -7.77
CA VAL A 174 12.67 0.91 -8.81
C VAL A 174 11.39 1.70 -9.11
N ASN A 175 11.16 2.81 -8.41
CA ASN A 175 10.04 3.69 -8.67
C ASN A 175 10.58 5.09 -8.97
N SER A 176 10.64 5.44 -10.25
CA SER A 176 11.08 6.75 -10.70
C SER A 176 9.98 7.79 -10.50
N GLY A 177 10.36 8.99 -10.14
CA GLY A 177 9.43 10.11 -9.99
C GLY A 177 8.55 10.04 -8.76
N SER A 178 8.78 9.07 -7.94
CA SER A 178 8.08 9.02 -6.65
C SER A 178 8.45 10.21 -5.82
N ALA A 179 8.41 11.14 -6.32
CA ALA A 179 8.89 12.15 -5.75
C ALA A 179 8.95 13.05 -5.48
N LEU A 180 9.23 12.83 -5.96
CA LEU A 180 10.27 13.65 -5.99
C LEU A 180 9.96 14.73 -6.95
N GLY A 181 8.84 14.82 -7.47
CA GLY A 181 8.41 15.85 -8.40
C GLY A 181 8.48 17.24 -7.81
N SER A 182 9.13 17.63 -6.93
CA SER A 182 9.48 18.97 -6.50
C SER A 182 10.66 18.96 -5.51
N GLY A 183 11.46 17.90 -5.54
CA GLY A 183 12.75 17.89 -4.85
C GLY A 183 12.69 17.88 -3.34
N ILE A 184 11.56 17.56 -2.73
CA ILE A 184 11.46 17.81 -1.30
C ILE A 184 11.17 16.58 -0.45
N TYR A 185 10.56 15.51 -0.96
CA TYR A 185 10.01 14.50 -0.05
C TYR A 185 10.22 13.07 -0.48
N GLY A 186 11.46 12.68 -0.61
CA GLY A 186 11.89 11.33 -0.94
C GLY A 186 12.05 10.38 0.23
N THR A 187 11.31 10.54 1.29
CA THR A 187 11.39 9.58 2.38
C THR A 187 10.21 8.65 2.38
N PHE A 188 10.45 7.41 1.99
CA PHE A 188 9.56 6.33 2.36
C PHE A 188 9.51 6.27 3.88
N ARG A 189 8.33 6.31 4.44
CA ARG A 189 8.14 5.92 5.82
C ARG A 189 7.72 4.47 5.82
N ALA A 190 8.67 3.58 6.05
CA ALA A 190 8.32 2.30 6.59
C ALA A 190 8.13 2.49 8.10
N GLN A 191 6.91 2.59 8.56
CA GLN A 191 6.64 2.37 9.97
C GLN A 191 6.68 0.87 10.19
N VAL A 192 7.76 0.40 10.76
CA VAL A 192 7.96 -1.00 11.07
C VAL A 192 8.11 -1.12 12.56
N SER A 193 7.18 -1.78 13.16
CA SER A 193 7.40 -2.41 14.45
C SER A 193 7.90 -3.84 14.20
N GLY A 194 9.20 -4.04 14.27
CA GLY A 194 9.84 -5.33 14.10
C GLY A 194 10.62 -5.49 12.79
N ASN A 195 11.67 -6.31 12.81
CA ASN A 195 12.69 -6.43 11.78
C ASN A 195 12.41 -7.56 10.75
N ASN A 196 11.16 -7.88 10.45
CA ASN A 196 10.87 -9.04 9.63
C ASN A 196 10.31 -8.64 8.27
N TYR A 197 11.15 -8.09 7.41
CA TYR A 197 10.90 -8.11 5.97
C TYR A 197 11.46 -9.42 5.41
N VAL A 198 10.68 -10.07 4.59
CA VAL A 198 11.07 -11.32 3.96
C VAL A 198 11.04 -11.19 2.45
N PRO A 199 11.99 -11.81 1.72
CA PRO A 199 11.83 -11.96 0.30
C PRO A 199 10.56 -12.75 0.00
N CYS A 200 9.84 -12.35 -1.02
CA CYS A 200 8.67 -13.10 -1.43
C CYS A 200 8.58 -13.21 -2.95
N THR A 201 7.84 -14.19 -3.42
CA THR A 201 7.61 -14.42 -4.84
C THR A 201 6.12 -14.37 -5.12
N LEU A 202 5.74 -13.61 -6.14
CA LEU A 202 4.37 -13.59 -6.60
C LEU A 202 4.08 -14.80 -7.49
N PRO A 203 2.94 -15.45 -7.35
CA PRO A 203 2.59 -16.65 -8.11
C PRO A 203 2.07 -16.34 -9.53
N PHE A 204 2.10 -15.06 -9.98
CA PHE A 204 1.52 -14.62 -11.26
C PHE A 204 2.35 -13.50 -11.91
#